data_ba0ff6344a8cfded1f6a80c833325a02
#
_entry.id   ba0ff6344a8cfded1f6a80c833325a02
#
_cell.length_a   1.000
_cell.length_b   1.000
_cell.length_c   1.000
_cell.angle_alpha   90.00
_cell.angle_beta   90.00
_cell.angle_gamma   90.00
#
_symmetry.space_group_name_H-M   'P 1'
#
loop_
_entity.id
_entity.type
_entity.pdbx_description
1 polymer ?
#
loop_
_entity_poly.entity_id
_entity_poly.type
_entity_poly.pdbx_seq_one_letter_code
_entity_poly.pdbx_strand_id
1 'polypeptide(L)'
;MQIMSERCAGLDIGKDEVVGCVRTPAASGKGRSSELRVFKTFTSGLEELADWLTSNGVVEVVMEATGQYWKPIWYVLEDRGFDLRLVNAKHVKMVPGRKTDLADAAWLAELLEHGLLGASFVPPAEIRELRDLTRYRKRLIQTHTAEQQRAQKILEDAGIKLDSVASDIFGVSGRAMLEALIRGERDPEILAELAKGKLRNKIPMLREALRGRFRDHHAVMLRLVFDHVAHLETTIAALDGEVDRVIAPFATARDRLDTITGVGKRAAECIIAEIGVDMTRFPSAAHLASWAGMCPGNNITGGKRRSGKTRDGNRWLGEILNQCALGASQTRDTYLAAQFWRLKRRIGHKKAAVAVGHSILVICWHVLTNNCDYQDLGSDWFTRRTDQDKHRDHLINQLQDLGYGVNLTKVA
;
A
#
# COMPACT_ATOMS: atom_id res chain seq x y z
N MET A 1 22.91 -25.80 -18.79
CA MET A 1 22.12 -25.56 -17.59
C MET A 1 21.16 -26.72 -17.39
N GLN A 2 20.77 -27.02 -16.15
CA GLN A 2 19.77 -28.05 -15.85
C GLN A 2 18.39 -27.56 -16.26
N ILE A 3 17.57 -28.42 -16.90
CA ILE A 3 16.19 -28.12 -17.25
C ILE A 3 15.33 -28.40 -16.01
N MET A 4 14.59 -27.40 -15.55
CA MET A 4 13.69 -27.47 -14.41
C MET A 4 12.24 -27.66 -14.84
N SER A 5 11.86 -27.10 -16.01
CA SER A 5 10.55 -27.23 -16.60
C SER A 5 10.64 -27.80 -18.02
N GLU A 6 10.11 -29.01 -18.24
CA GLU A 6 10.24 -29.70 -19.52
C GLU A 6 9.32 -29.12 -20.61
N ARG A 7 8.11 -28.66 -20.22
CA ARG A 7 7.09 -28.11 -21.12
C ARG A 7 6.59 -26.80 -20.58
N CYS A 8 7.12 -25.73 -21.11
CA CYS A 8 6.85 -24.38 -20.61
C CYS A 8 6.61 -23.40 -21.74
N ALA A 9 6.01 -22.26 -21.40
CA ALA A 9 5.81 -21.17 -22.33
C ALA A 9 6.16 -19.82 -21.71
N GLY A 10 6.65 -18.92 -22.56
CA GLY A 10 6.84 -17.50 -22.25
C GLY A 10 5.89 -16.66 -23.09
N LEU A 11 5.27 -15.66 -22.47
CA LEU A 11 4.34 -14.74 -23.13
C LEU A 11 4.88 -13.32 -23.07
N ASP A 12 5.09 -12.71 -24.21
CA ASP A 12 5.30 -11.26 -24.34
C ASP A 12 3.96 -10.60 -24.67
N ILE A 13 3.58 -9.62 -23.84
CA ILE A 13 2.21 -9.07 -23.82
C ILE A 13 2.20 -7.63 -24.31
N GLY A 14 1.58 -7.43 -25.47
CA GLY A 14 1.19 -6.12 -25.99
C GLY A 14 -0.27 -5.77 -25.67
N LYS A 15 -0.69 -4.61 -26.15
CA LYS A 15 -2.08 -4.16 -26.04
C LYS A 15 -3.02 -4.97 -26.94
N ASP A 16 -2.60 -5.21 -28.17
CA ASP A 16 -3.44 -5.77 -29.23
C ASP A 16 -3.08 -7.21 -29.59
N GLU A 17 -1.88 -7.66 -29.18
CA GLU A 17 -1.32 -8.96 -29.51
C GLU A 17 -0.50 -9.53 -28.35
N VAL A 18 -0.48 -10.87 -28.27
CA VAL A 18 0.37 -11.65 -27.38
C VAL A 18 1.25 -12.55 -28.23
N VAL A 19 2.54 -12.47 -28.03
CA VAL A 19 3.51 -13.41 -28.63
C VAL A 19 3.76 -14.53 -27.61
N GLY A 20 3.42 -15.76 -27.99
CA GLY A 20 3.73 -16.96 -27.19
C GLY A 20 4.90 -17.71 -27.76
N CYS A 21 5.79 -18.17 -26.88
CA CYS A 21 6.87 -19.12 -27.21
C CYS A 21 6.70 -20.37 -26.34
N VAL A 22 6.47 -21.51 -26.98
CA VAL A 22 6.44 -22.82 -26.32
C VAL A 22 7.79 -23.48 -26.44
N ARG A 23 8.29 -24.07 -25.35
CA ARG A 23 9.50 -24.90 -25.33
C ARG A 23 9.17 -26.31 -24.84
N THR A 24 9.49 -27.31 -25.65
CA THR A 24 9.21 -28.73 -25.39
C THR A 24 10.45 -29.59 -25.72
N PRO A 25 10.53 -30.85 -25.25
CA PRO A 25 11.50 -31.79 -25.76
C PRO A 25 11.36 -31.94 -27.27
N ALA A 26 12.49 -32.00 -27.98
CA ALA A 26 12.45 -32.24 -29.43
C ALA A 26 11.93 -33.63 -29.74
N ALA A 27 11.16 -33.77 -30.85
CA ALA A 27 10.63 -35.06 -31.29
C ALA A 27 11.70 -36.14 -31.57
N SER A 28 12.92 -35.70 -31.87
CA SER A 28 14.10 -36.58 -32.05
C SER A 28 14.67 -37.16 -30.75
N GLY A 29 14.11 -36.78 -29.58
CA GLY A 29 14.60 -37.15 -28.26
C GLY A 29 15.94 -36.49 -27.85
N LYS A 30 16.52 -35.68 -28.72
CA LYS A 30 17.74 -34.91 -28.43
C LYS A 30 17.51 -33.43 -28.64
N GLY A 31 17.72 -32.63 -27.57
CA GLY A 31 17.61 -31.16 -27.62
C GLY A 31 16.21 -30.65 -27.33
N ARG A 32 16.00 -29.37 -27.62
CA ARG A 32 14.75 -28.61 -27.34
C ARG A 32 14.13 -28.13 -28.66
N SER A 33 12.80 -28.16 -28.72
CA SER A 33 12.00 -27.51 -29.75
C SER A 33 11.46 -26.20 -29.21
N SER A 34 11.38 -25.19 -30.06
CA SER A 34 10.81 -23.89 -29.77
C SER A 34 9.85 -23.50 -30.89
N GLU A 35 8.63 -23.18 -30.53
CA GLU A 35 7.59 -22.71 -31.47
C GLU A 35 7.08 -21.35 -31.02
N LEU A 36 7.01 -20.39 -31.94
CA LEU A 36 6.51 -19.05 -31.74
C LEU A 36 5.19 -18.88 -32.47
N ARG A 37 4.19 -18.29 -31.79
CA ARG A 37 2.90 -17.93 -32.37
C ARG A 37 2.38 -16.63 -31.80
N VAL A 38 1.66 -15.86 -32.64
CA VAL A 38 1.06 -14.57 -32.26
C VAL A 38 -0.44 -14.75 -32.18
N PHE A 39 -1.03 -14.21 -31.12
CA PHE A 39 -2.47 -14.25 -30.86
C PHE A 39 -3.01 -12.85 -30.63
N LYS A 40 -4.28 -12.61 -30.98
CA LYS A 40 -4.97 -11.36 -30.65
C LYS A 40 -5.40 -11.37 -29.18
N THR A 41 -5.44 -10.18 -28.56
CA THR A 41 -5.86 -10.02 -27.15
C THR A 41 -7.38 -10.02 -26.95
N PHE A 42 -8.17 -10.29 -27.99
CA PHE A 42 -9.61 -10.58 -27.86
C PHE A 42 -9.82 -11.93 -27.18
N THR A 43 -10.96 -12.11 -26.51
CA THR A 43 -11.26 -13.35 -25.76
C THR A 43 -11.05 -14.60 -26.62
N SER A 44 -11.54 -14.61 -27.86
CA SER A 44 -11.35 -15.74 -28.80
C SER A 44 -9.86 -16.04 -29.07
N GLY A 45 -9.04 -15.00 -29.24
CA GLY A 45 -7.60 -15.19 -29.45
C GLY A 45 -6.87 -15.67 -28.18
N LEU A 46 -7.36 -15.30 -26.99
CA LEU A 46 -6.83 -15.82 -25.73
C LEU A 46 -7.27 -17.27 -25.49
N GLU A 47 -8.44 -17.66 -25.93
CA GLU A 47 -8.90 -19.05 -25.94
C GLU A 47 -8.06 -19.89 -26.90
N GLU A 48 -7.80 -19.41 -28.13
CA GLU A 48 -6.84 -20.04 -29.05
C GLU A 48 -5.44 -20.20 -28.47
N LEU A 49 -4.95 -19.19 -27.75
CA LEU A 49 -3.69 -19.29 -27.02
C LEU A 49 -3.73 -20.43 -25.99
N ALA A 50 -4.78 -20.49 -25.18
CA ALA A 50 -4.94 -21.54 -24.17
C ALA A 50 -5.03 -22.94 -24.80
N ASP A 51 -5.76 -23.10 -25.88
CA ASP A 51 -5.86 -24.37 -26.63
C ASP A 51 -4.53 -24.77 -27.26
N TRP A 52 -3.77 -23.82 -27.81
CA TRP A 52 -2.44 -24.07 -28.35
C TRP A 52 -1.44 -24.50 -27.27
N LEU A 53 -1.45 -23.84 -26.12
CA LEU A 53 -0.62 -24.22 -24.97
C LEU A 53 -0.97 -25.63 -24.47
N THR A 54 -2.27 -25.94 -24.36
CA THR A 54 -2.76 -27.27 -23.96
C THR A 54 -2.35 -28.34 -24.94
N SER A 55 -2.50 -28.10 -26.27
CA SER A 55 -2.12 -29.06 -27.31
C SER A 55 -0.63 -29.42 -27.34
N ASN A 56 0.22 -28.47 -26.88
CA ASN A 56 1.66 -28.68 -26.71
C ASN A 56 2.02 -29.31 -25.35
N GLY A 57 1.04 -29.58 -24.49
CA GLY A 57 1.23 -30.16 -23.16
C GLY A 57 1.98 -29.23 -22.22
N VAL A 58 1.85 -27.91 -22.40
CA VAL A 58 2.48 -26.91 -21.51
C VAL A 58 1.87 -27.01 -20.13
N VAL A 59 2.71 -26.95 -19.09
CA VAL A 59 2.29 -26.96 -17.69
C VAL A 59 2.52 -25.59 -17.05
N GLU A 60 3.69 -25.00 -17.29
CA GLU A 60 4.10 -23.73 -16.69
C GLU A 60 4.14 -22.61 -17.73
N VAL A 61 3.55 -21.47 -17.40
CA VAL A 61 3.52 -20.29 -18.25
C VAL A 61 4.05 -19.07 -17.51
N VAL A 62 5.00 -18.37 -18.10
CA VAL A 62 5.52 -17.11 -17.57
C VAL A 62 5.08 -15.95 -18.45
N MET A 63 4.74 -14.84 -17.80
CA MET A 63 4.43 -13.57 -18.45
C MET A 63 5.00 -12.38 -17.72
N GLU A 64 5.33 -11.30 -18.44
CA GLU A 64 5.82 -10.07 -17.86
C GLU A 64 4.66 -9.17 -17.38
N ALA A 65 4.84 -8.52 -16.22
CA ALA A 65 3.86 -7.59 -15.64
C ALA A 65 3.86 -6.25 -16.42
N THR A 66 3.20 -6.21 -17.59
CA THR A 66 3.08 -5.04 -18.45
C THR A 66 1.75 -4.33 -18.19
N GLY A 67 1.77 -3.27 -17.39
CA GLY A 67 0.60 -2.45 -17.06
C GLY A 67 -0.59 -3.27 -16.52
N GLN A 68 -1.72 -3.23 -17.22
CA GLN A 68 -2.93 -4.01 -16.93
C GLN A 68 -3.17 -5.14 -17.94
N TYR A 69 -2.37 -5.18 -19.02
CA TYR A 69 -2.63 -6.07 -20.19
C TYR A 69 -2.46 -7.55 -19.85
N TRP A 70 -1.66 -7.90 -18.83
CA TRP A 70 -1.49 -9.27 -18.39
C TRP A 70 -2.73 -9.88 -17.72
N LYS A 71 -3.63 -9.06 -17.14
CA LYS A 71 -4.77 -9.54 -16.36
C LYS A 71 -5.74 -10.42 -17.17
N PRO A 72 -6.26 -10.01 -18.33
CA PRO A 72 -7.17 -10.84 -19.12
C PRO A 72 -6.55 -12.18 -19.51
N ILE A 73 -5.26 -12.18 -19.86
CA ILE A 73 -4.53 -13.38 -20.24
C ILE A 73 -4.41 -14.31 -19.02
N TRP A 74 -4.03 -13.75 -17.88
CA TRP A 74 -3.95 -14.49 -16.61
C TRP A 74 -5.26 -15.19 -16.29
N TYR A 75 -6.40 -14.50 -16.42
CA TYR A 75 -7.71 -15.04 -16.05
C TYR A 75 -8.08 -16.23 -16.94
N VAL A 76 -7.92 -16.11 -18.26
CA VAL A 76 -8.21 -17.21 -19.18
C VAL A 76 -7.32 -18.42 -18.92
N LEU A 77 -6.03 -18.19 -18.65
CA LEU A 77 -5.09 -19.29 -18.41
C LEU A 77 -5.23 -19.89 -16.99
N GLU A 78 -5.59 -19.10 -15.99
CA GLU A 78 -5.87 -19.57 -14.63
C GLU A 78 -7.04 -20.55 -14.61
N ASP A 79 -8.12 -20.23 -15.34
CA ASP A 79 -9.32 -21.07 -15.49
C ASP A 79 -9.02 -22.42 -16.18
N ARG A 80 -7.96 -22.49 -16.98
CA ARG A 80 -7.49 -23.72 -17.66
C ARG A 80 -6.50 -24.55 -16.84
N GLY A 81 -6.10 -24.07 -15.63
CA GLY A 81 -5.29 -24.79 -14.66
C GLY A 81 -3.77 -24.79 -14.94
N PHE A 82 -3.26 -23.82 -15.71
CA PHE A 82 -1.82 -23.65 -15.90
C PHE A 82 -1.14 -23.14 -14.62
N ASP A 83 0.09 -23.56 -14.35
CA ASP A 83 0.96 -22.93 -13.33
C ASP A 83 1.50 -21.61 -13.90
N LEU A 84 0.91 -20.50 -13.43
CA LEU A 84 1.17 -19.17 -13.97
C LEU A 84 2.20 -18.41 -13.14
N ARG A 85 3.20 -17.84 -13.80
CA ARG A 85 4.22 -17.01 -13.18
C ARG A 85 4.23 -15.61 -13.80
N LEU A 86 3.86 -14.63 -13.00
CA LEU A 86 3.99 -13.21 -13.36
C LEU A 86 5.36 -12.72 -12.91
N VAL A 87 6.16 -12.15 -13.81
CA VAL A 87 7.50 -11.67 -13.49
C VAL A 87 7.64 -10.16 -13.68
N ASN A 88 8.53 -9.55 -12.91
CA ASN A 88 8.78 -8.11 -13.01
C ASN A 88 9.82 -7.85 -14.12
N ALA A 89 9.50 -6.94 -15.05
CA ALA A 89 10.37 -6.49 -16.12
C ALA A 89 11.81 -6.13 -15.69
N LYS A 90 11.95 -5.53 -14.51
CA LYS A 90 13.28 -5.18 -13.97
C LYS A 90 14.13 -6.41 -13.68
N HIS A 91 13.53 -7.51 -13.20
CA HIS A 91 14.25 -8.74 -12.91
C HIS A 91 14.66 -9.46 -14.20
N VAL A 92 13.78 -9.51 -15.19
CA VAL A 92 14.09 -10.09 -16.51
C VAL A 92 15.25 -9.35 -17.18
N LYS A 93 15.26 -8.02 -17.13
CA LYS A 93 16.33 -7.18 -17.70
C LYS A 93 17.68 -7.31 -17.00
N MET A 94 17.73 -7.81 -15.77
CA MET A 94 18.97 -8.01 -15.02
C MET A 94 19.69 -9.32 -15.39
N VAL A 95 19.02 -10.24 -16.08
CA VAL A 95 19.66 -11.48 -16.55
C VAL A 95 20.41 -11.19 -17.86
N PRO A 96 21.73 -11.44 -17.95
CA PRO A 96 22.50 -11.18 -19.17
C PRO A 96 22.01 -12.01 -20.35
N GLY A 97 21.77 -11.39 -21.50
CA GLY A 97 21.34 -12.07 -22.73
C GLY A 97 21.09 -11.06 -23.87
N ARG A 98 20.92 -11.57 -25.08
CA ARG A 98 20.54 -10.76 -26.25
C ARG A 98 19.04 -10.57 -26.30
N LYS A 99 18.60 -9.35 -26.53
CA LYS A 99 17.21 -8.94 -26.59
C LYS A 99 16.83 -8.49 -28.00
N THR A 100 15.78 -9.10 -28.58
CA THR A 100 15.08 -8.63 -29.78
C THR A 100 13.58 -8.82 -29.55
N ASP A 101 12.70 -8.01 -30.13
CA ASP A 101 11.26 -8.00 -29.81
C ASP A 101 10.54 -9.36 -30.02
N LEU A 102 10.92 -10.15 -31.02
CA LEU A 102 10.48 -11.55 -31.17
C LEU A 102 11.16 -12.50 -30.18
N ALA A 103 12.27 -12.08 -29.58
CA ALA A 103 13.02 -12.88 -28.62
C ALA A 103 12.54 -12.72 -27.18
N ASP A 104 11.65 -11.76 -26.87
CA ASP A 104 11.24 -11.54 -25.48
C ASP A 104 10.40 -12.70 -24.95
N ALA A 105 9.44 -13.23 -25.74
CA ALA A 105 8.70 -14.43 -25.37
C ALA A 105 9.59 -15.68 -25.30
N ALA A 106 10.50 -15.85 -26.27
CA ALA A 106 11.44 -16.96 -26.29
C ALA A 106 12.44 -16.88 -25.11
N TRP A 107 12.89 -15.68 -24.80
CA TRP A 107 13.76 -15.42 -23.65
C TRP A 107 13.09 -15.73 -22.32
N LEU A 108 11.83 -15.31 -22.15
CA LEU A 108 11.03 -15.63 -20.96
C LEU A 108 10.85 -17.14 -20.81
N ALA A 109 10.54 -17.85 -21.90
CA ALA A 109 10.40 -19.30 -21.90
C ALA A 109 11.72 -20.00 -21.53
N GLU A 110 12.86 -19.53 -22.04
CA GLU A 110 14.18 -20.07 -21.74
C GLU A 110 14.56 -19.83 -20.25
N LEU A 111 14.32 -18.64 -19.73
CA LEU A 111 14.56 -18.33 -18.32
C LEU A 111 13.69 -19.18 -17.39
N LEU A 112 12.41 -19.41 -17.77
CA LEU A 112 11.49 -20.29 -17.04
C LEU A 112 11.98 -21.73 -17.05
N GLU A 113 12.37 -22.24 -18.21
CA GLU A 113 12.89 -23.59 -18.40
C GLU A 113 14.05 -23.91 -17.44
N HIS A 114 14.91 -22.92 -17.18
CA HIS A 114 16.06 -23.05 -16.30
C HIS A 114 15.81 -22.61 -14.84
N GLY A 115 14.58 -22.26 -14.48
CA GLY A 115 14.22 -21.83 -13.12
C GLY A 115 14.86 -20.51 -12.66
N LEU A 116 15.22 -19.62 -13.60
CA LEU A 116 15.94 -18.37 -13.32
C LEU A 116 15.01 -17.20 -12.98
N LEU A 117 13.69 -17.41 -13.00
CA LEU A 117 12.70 -16.36 -12.78
C LEU A 117 12.02 -16.49 -11.41
N GLY A 118 12.10 -15.42 -10.61
CA GLY A 118 11.31 -15.27 -9.40
C GLY A 118 9.91 -14.74 -9.72
N ALA A 119 8.87 -15.50 -9.39
CA ALA A 119 7.49 -15.09 -9.61
C ALA A 119 7.09 -13.95 -8.66
N SER A 120 6.29 -13.00 -9.18
CA SER A 120 5.57 -12.01 -8.39
C SER A 120 4.34 -12.63 -7.76
N PHE A 121 3.97 -12.18 -6.56
CA PHE A 121 2.74 -12.63 -5.92
C PHE A 121 1.51 -12.06 -6.63
N VAL A 122 0.70 -12.94 -7.21
CA VAL A 122 -0.64 -12.65 -7.71
C VAL A 122 -1.65 -13.31 -6.77
N PRO A 123 -2.51 -12.54 -6.09
CA PRO A 123 -3.47 -13.12 -5.17
C PRO A 123 -4.63 -13.83 -5.90
N PRO A 124 -5.39 -14.69 -5.18
CA PRO A 124 -6.61 -15.30 -5.70
C PRO A 124 -7.64 -14.27 -6.19
N ALA A 125 -8.61 -14.70 -6.98
CA ALA A 125 -9.60 -13.84 -7.63
C ALA A 125 -10.31 -12.92 -6.63
N GLU A 126 -10.82 -13.45 -5.53
CA GLU A 126 -11.57 -12.72 -4.51
C GLU A 126 -10.72 -11.61 -3.86
N ILE A 127 -9.42 -11.87 -3.66
CA ILE A 127 -8.49 -10.88 -3.13
C ILE A 127 -8.14 -9.84 -4.20
N ARG A 128 -8.10 -10.21 -5.50
CA ARG A 128 -7.90 -9.23 -6.59
C ARG A 128 -9.08 -8.27 -6.71
N GLU A 129 -10.31 -8.77 -6.59
CA GLU A 129 -11.53 -7.94 -6.56
C GLU A 129 -11.50 -6.96 -5.38
N LEU A 130 -11.24 -7.45 -4.18
CA LEU A 130 -11.08 -6.62 -2.99
C LEU A 130 -9.99 -5.56 -3.17
N ARG A 131 -8.87 -5.93 -3.82
CA ARG A 131 -7.75 -5.01 -4.11
C ARG A 131 -8.17 -3.89 -5.06
N ASP A 132 -8.91 -4.19 -6.10
CA ASP A 132 -9.37 -3.18 -7.05
C ASP A 132 -10.35 -2.20 -6.36
N LEU A 133 -11.29 -2.70 -5.54
CA LEU A 133 -12.22 -1.89 -4.75
C LEU A 133 -11.51 -0.99 -3.72
N THR A 134 -10.63 -1.56 -2.90
CA THR A 134 -9.92 -0.80 -1.85
C THR A 134 -8.98 0.25 -2.43
N ARG A 135 -8.33 -0.03 -3.55
CA ARG A 135 -7.48 0.93 -4.26
C ARG A 135 -8.30 2.05 -4.89
N TYR A 136 -9.47 1.74 -5.46
CA TYR A 136 -10.37 2.75 -6.01
C TYR A 136 -10.94 3.63 -4.90
N ARG A 137 -11.41 3.04 -3.80
CA ARG A 137 -11.83 3.76 -2.59
C ARG A 137 -10.77 4.76 -2.13
N LYS A 138 -9.51 4.35 -2.04
CA LYS A 138 -8.42 5.23 -1.65
C LYS A 138 -8.24 6.41 -2.61
N ARG A 139 -8.36 6.20 -3.91
CA ARG A 139 -8.30 7.28 -4.91
C ARG A 139 -9.44 8.27 -4.73
N LEU A 140 -10.66 7.79 -4.50
CA LEU A 140 -11.81 8.67 -4.24
C LEU A 140 -11.62 9.51 -2.98
N ILE A 141 -11.08 8.92 -1.90
CA ILE A 141 -10.75 9.66 -0.67
C ILE A 141 -9.68 10.74 -0.94
N GLN A 142 -8.67 10.44 -1.75
CA GLN A 142 -7.66 11.43 -2.14
C GLN A 142 -8.27 12.57 -2.96
N THR A 143 -9.17 12.25 -3.91
CA THR A 143 -9.91 13.25 -4.69
C THR A 143 -10.79 14.11 -3.79
N HIS A 144 -11.53 13.49 -2.87
CA HIS A 144 -12.34 14.19 -1.88
C HIS A 144 -11.52 15.19 -1.06
N THR A 145 -10.37 14.78 -0.54
CA THR A 145 -9.45 15.67 0.19
C THR A 145 -8.95 16.82 -0.69
N ALA A 146 -8.63 16.54 -1.95
CA ALA A 146 -8.19 17.57 -2.90
C ALA A 146 -9.30 18.61 -3.18
N GLU A 147 -10.56 18.19 -3.28
CA GLU A 147 -11.70 19.11 -3.43
C GLU A 147 -11.91 19.96 -2.18
N GLN A 148 -11.80 19.39 -0.99
CA GLN A 148 -11.86 20.18 0.25
C GLN A 148 -10.74 21.23 0.31
N GLN A 149 -9.53 20.91 -0.09
CA GLN A 149 -8.42 21.86 -0.19
C GLN A 149 -8.67 22.93 -1.26
N ARG A 150 -9.38 22.59 -2.35
CA ARG A 150 -9.79 23.56 -3.37
C ARG A 150 -10.80 24.57 -2.81
N ALA A 151 -11.78 24.10 -2.03
CA ALA A 151 -12.70 25.00 -1.33
C ALA A 151 -11.96 25.97 -0.38
N GLN A 152 -10.98 25.46 0.38
CA GLN A 152 -10.16 26.33 1.24
C GLN A 152 -9.42 27.42 0.44
N LYS A 153 -8.88 27.10 -0.74
CA LYS A 153 -8.22 28.08 -1.60
C LYS A 153 -9.18 29.13 -2.15
N ILE A 154 -10.42 28.75 -2.48
CA ILE A 154 -11.46 29.69 -2.92
C ILE A 154 -11.82 30.65 -1.77
N LEU A 155 -11.94 30.16 -0.57
CA LEU A 155 -12.21 30.97 0.63
C LEU A 155 -11.04 31.90 0.94
N GLU A 156 -9.81 31.41 0.83
CA GLU A 156 -8.59 32.19 1.02
C GLU A 156 -8.50 33.37 0.04
N ASP A 157 -8.81 33.13 -1.25
CA ASP A 157 -8.87 34.17 -2.28
C ASP A 157 -9.95 35.24 -1.97
N ALA A 158 -11.07 34.81 -1.38
CA ALA A 158 -12.12 35.70 -0.90
C ALA A 158 -11.80 36.43 0.42
N GLY A 159 -10.66 36.13 1.06
CA GLY A 159 -10.30 36.64 2.38
C GLY A 159 -11.10 36.02 3.55
N ILE A 160 -11.79 34.90 3.32
CA ILE A 160 -12.54 34.16 4.34
C ILE A 160 -11.61 33.15 5.02
N LYS A 161 -11.37 33.31 6.33
CA LYS A 161 -10.43 32.51 7.13
C LYS A 161 -11.14 31.46 8.00
N LEU A 162 -12.16 30.82 7.47
CA LEU A 162 -12.97 29.87 8.24
C LEU A 162 -12.17 28.68 8.78
N ASP A 163 -11.20 28.18 8.03
CA ASP A 163 -10.29 27.08 8.41
C ASP A 163 -9.33 27.42 9.55
N SER A 164 -9.09 28.72 9.83
CA SER A 164 -8.31 29.16 10.98
C SER A 164 -9.06 29.01 12.31
N VAL A 165 -10.39 28.93 12.27
CA VAL A 165 -11.26 28.82 13.44
C VAL A 165 -11.92 27.46 13.56
N ALA A 166 -12.44 26.94 12.44
CA ALA A 166 -13.07 25.63 12.33
C ALA A 166 -12.06 24.60 11.83
N SER A 167 -11.83 23.54 12.61
CA SER A 167 -10.92 22.43 12.21
C SER A 167 -11.42 21.65 10.99
N ASP A 168 -12.73 21.67 10.74
CA ASP A 168 -13.37 21.04 9.58
C ASP A 168 -14.44 21.99 9.02
N ILE A 169 -14.14 22.59 7.86
CA ILE A 169 -15.06 23.50 7.17
C ILE A 169 -16.21 22.77 6.45
N PHE A 170 -16.10 21.44 6.25
CA PHE A 170 -17.15 20.57 5.70
C PHE A 170 -17.97 19.85 6.78
N GLY A 171 -17.68 20.08 8.07
CA GLY A 171 -18.52 19.66 9.19
C GLY A 171 -19.85 20.45 9.24
N VAL A 172 -20.75 20.05 10.13
CA VAL A 172 -22.13 20.56 10.21
C VAL A 172 -22.21 22.09 10.20
N SER A 173 -21.41 22.78 11.02
CA SER A 173 -21.41 24.25 11.10
C SER A 173 -20.77 24.89 9.89
N GLY A 174 -19.63 24.37 9.43
CA GLY A 174 -18.92 24.88 8.28
C GLY A 174 -19.77 24.77 7.00
N ARG A 175 -20.38 23.62 6.75
CA ARG A 175 -21.33 23.44 5.61
C ARG A 175 -22.45 24.46 5.65
N ALA A 176 -23.09 24.66 6.80
CA ALA A 176 -24.20 25.65 6.93
C ALA A 176 -23.72 27.07 6.58
N MET A 177 -22.56 27.50 7.05
CA MET A 177 -21.97 28.81 6.74
C MET A 177 -21.61 28.92 5.25
N LEU A 178 -20.97 27.90 4.66
CA LEU A 178 -20.58 27.91 3.26
C LEU A 178 -21.78 27.87 2.32
N GLU A 179 -22.83 27.12 2.66
CA GLU A 179 -24.10 27.13 1.93
C GLU A 179 -24.80 28.48 2.00
N ALA A 180 -24.78 29.16 3.16
CA ALA A 180 -25.31 30.49 3.30
C ALA A 180 -24.56 31.52 2.44
N LEU A 181 -23.21 31.45 2.43
CA LEU A 181 -22.37 32.26 1.53
C LEU A 181 -22.72 32.02 0.04
N ILE A 182 -22.92 30.75 -0.35
CA ILE A 182 -23.29 30.38 -1.73
C ILE A 182 -24.69 30.94 -2.08
N ARG A 183 -25.63 30.99 -1.12
CA ARG A 183 -26.97 31.57 -1.30
C ARG A 183 -27.01 33.09 -1.32
N GLY A 184 -25.90 33.75 -1.07
CA GLY A 184 -25.81 35.21 -1.13
C GLY A 184 -25.73 35.90 0.22
N GLU A 185 -25.74 35.17 1.36
CA GLU A 185 -25.50 35.77 2.67
C GLU A 185 -24.04 36.30 2.76
N ARG A 186 -23.91 37.54 3.26
CA ARG A 186 -22.60 38.23 3.37
C ARG A 186 -22.36 38.80 4.75
N ASP A 187 -23.42 38.84 5.61
CA ASP A 187 -23.30 39.38 6.96
C ASP A 187 -22.54 38.37 7.87
N PRO A 188 -21.32 38.71 8.34
CA PRO A 188 -20.57 37.86 9.24
C PRO A 188 -21.28 37.53 10.55
N GLU A 189 -22.16 38.40 11.03
CA GLU A 189 -22.95 38.18 12.24
C GLU A 189 -23.93 37.02 12.02
N ILE A 190 -24.70 37.06 10.93
CA ILE A 190 -25.67 36.02 10.55
C ILE A 190 -24.92 34.69 10.29
N LEU A 191 -23.83 34.74 9.54
CA LEU A 191 -23.04 33.56 9.20
C LEU A 191 -22.47 32.90 10.46
N ALA A 192 -21.92 33.66 11.41
CA ALA A 192 -21.33 33.13 12.63
C ALA A 192 -22.37 32.46 13.55
N GLU A 193 -23.61 32.91 13.56
CA GLU A 193 -24.71 32.33 14.35
C GLU A 193 -25.13 30.93 13.84
N LEU A 194 -24.74 30.53 12.64
CA LEU A 194 -24.92 29.17 12.13
C LEU A 194 -24.04 28.14 12.85
N ALA A 195 -23.11 28.56 13.72
CA ALA A 195 -22.27 27.71 14.52
C ALA A 195 -23.07 26.81 15.45
N LYS A 196 -22.73 25.52 15.53
CA LYS A 196 -23.33 24.52 16.41
C LYS A 196 -22.29 23.88 17.33
N GLY A 197 -22.77 23.38 18.47
CA GLY A 197 -21.96 22.67 19.46
C GLY A 197 -20.75 23.50 19.96
N LYS A 198 -19.58 22.91 20.04
CA LYS A 198 -18.39 23.59 20.59
C LYS A 198 -17.94 24.82 19.78
N LEU A 199 -18.32 24.90 18.51
CA LEU A 199 -17.93 26.02 17.66
C LEU A 199 -18.66 27.33 18.06
N ARG A 200 -19.81 27.27 18.75
CA ARG A 200 -20.50 28.44 19.31
C ARG A 200 -19.62 29.26 20.25
N ASN A 201 -18.73 28.63 20.99
CA ASN A 201 -17.78 29.30 21.88
C ASN A 201 -16.76 30.17 21.12
N LYS A 202 -16.70 30.05 19.79
CA LYS A 202 -15.81 30.79 18.91
C LYS A 202 -16.50 31.78 18.00
N ILE A 203 -17.81 32.11 18.26
CA ILE A 203 -18.59 33.05 17.47
C ILE A 203 -17.85 34.39 17.26
N PRO A 204 -17.23 35.03 18.26
CA PRO A 204 -16.49 36.27 18.01
C PRO A 204 -15.37 36.13 16.99
N MET A 205 -14.64 35.01 17.03
CA MET A 205 -13.59 34.71 16.05
C MET A 205 -14.17 34.37 14.67
N LEU A 206 -15.31 33.71 14.63
CA LEU A 206 -16.01 33.39 13.36
C LEU A 206 -16.47 34.65 12.64
N ARG A 207 -16.97 35.65 13.37
CA ARG A 207 -17.38 36.95 12.81
C ARG A 207 -16.19 37.62 12.09
N GLU A 208 -15.00 37.61 12.69
CA GLU A 208 -13.80 38.12 12.04
C GLU A 208 -13.34 37.26 10.87
N ALA A 209 -13.34 35.92 11.02
CA ALA A 209 -12.93 35.00 10.01
C ALA A 209 -13.83 35.00 8.75
N LEU A 210 -15.10 35.36 8.91
CA LEU A 210 -16.08 35.41 7.83
C LEU A 210 -16.16 36.80 7.14
N ARG A 211 -15.38 37.77 7.60
CA ARG A 211 -15.22 39.05 6.91
C ARG A 211 -14.30 38.88 5.71
N GLY A 212 -14.83 39.07 4.50
CA GLY A 212 -14.06 38.96 3.29
C GLY A 212 -14.77 39.59 2.09
N ARG A 213 -14.16 39.41 0.91
CA ARG A 213 -14.67 39.91 -0.37
C ARG A 213 -15.25 38.77 -1.21
N PHE A 214 -16.17 38.03 -0.62
CA PHE A 214 -16.81 36.90 -1.31
C PHE A 214 -17.75 37.41 -2.42
N ARG A 215 -17.44 37.07 -3.69
CA ARG A 215 -18.13 37.51 -4.90
C ARG A 215 -18.88 36.34 -5.56
N ASP A 216 -19.70 36.66 -6.58
CA ASP A 216 -20.55 35.68 -7.27
C ASP A 216 -19.74 34.55 -7.92
N HIS A 217 -18.56 34.84 -8.51
CA HIS A 217 -17.73 33.79 -9.07
C HIS A 217 -17.20 32.81 -8.00
N HIS A 218 -16.89 33.29 -6.77
CA HIS A 218 -16.56 32.40 -5.65
C HIS A 218 -17.75 31.51 -5.29
N ALA A 219 -18.98 32.06 -5.30
CA ALA A 219 -20.20 31.30 -5.01
C ALA A 219 -20.39 30.17 -6.05
N VAL A 220 -20.22 30.48 -7.34
CA VAL A 220 -20.30 29.49 -8.42
C VAL A 220 -19.25 28.38 -8.23
N MET A 221 -17.98 28.78 -8.05
CA MET A 221 -16.89 27.82 -7.87
C MET A 221 -17.08 26.94 -6.62
N LEU A 222 -17.48 27.57 -5.50
CA LEU A 222 -17.70 26.85 -4.25
C LEU A 222 -18.89 25.89 -4.36
N ARG A 223 -19.95 26.27 -5.09
CA ARG A 223 -21.10 25.39 -5.38
C ARG A 223 -20.64 24.13 -6.12
N LEU A 224 -19.87 24.27 -7.20
CA LEU A 224 -19.38 23.15 -7.98
C LEU A 224 -18.51 22.20 -7.14
N VAL A 225 -17.66 22.75 -6.26
CA VAL A 225 -16.84 21.95 -5.34
C VAL A 225 -17.72 21.21 -4.32
N PHE A 226 -18.76 21.88 -3.79
CA PHE A 226 -19.68 21.28 -2.85
C PHE A 226 -20.44 20.09 -3.43
N ASP A 227 -20.99 20.29 -4.64
CA ASP A 227 -21.72 19.24 -5.35
C ASP A 227 -20.82 18.04 -5.65
N HIS A 228 -19.55 18.29 -6.03
CA HIS A 228 -18.58 17.23 -6.26
C HIS A 228 -18.19 16.51 -4.96
N VAL A 229 -17.99 17.23 -3.85
CA VAL A 229 -17.70 16.62 -2.53
C VAL A 229 -18.87 15.73 -2.09
N ALA A 230 -20.12 16.19 -2.22
CA ALA A 230 -21.29 15.39 -1.88
C ALA A 230 -21.42 14.13 -2.74
N HIS A 231 -21.14 14.25 -4.04
CA HIS A 231 -21.11 13.10 -4.94
C HIS A 231 -20.02 12.08 -4.54
N LEU A 232 -18.82 12.55 -4.21
CA LEU A 232 -17.72 11.69 -3.76
C LEU A 232 -18.04 10.99 -2.44
N GLU A 233 -18.68 11.67 -1.48
CA GLU A 233 -19.13 11.08 -0.21
C GLU A 233 -20.13 9.94 -0.46
N THR A 234 -21.11 10.15 -1.33
CA THR A 234 -22.10 9.12 -1.71
C THR A 234 -21.42 7.93 -2.40
N THR A 235 -20.50 8.20 -3.32
CA THR A 235 -19.78 7.15 -4.05
C THR A 235 -18.86 6.34 -3.13
N ILE A 236 -18.17 7.01 -2.18
CA ILE A 236 -17.33 6.33 -1.18
C ILE A 236 -18.20 5.44 -0.27
N ALA A 237 -19.37 5.92 0.17
CA ALA A 237 -20.26 5.13 1.00
C ALA A 237 -20.80 3.88 0.28
N ALA A 238 -21.16 4.00 -1.01
CA ALA A 238 -21.56 2.85 -1.83
C ALA A 238 -20.43 1.83 -1.98
N LEU A 239 -19.21 2.32 -2.20
CA LEU A 239 -18.02 1.46 -2.33
C LEU A 239 -17.62 0.82 -0.99
N ASP A 240 -17.82 1.49 0.15
CA ASP A 240 -17.63 0.90 1.48
C ASP A 240 -18.58 -0.31 1.67
N GLY A 241 -19.85 -0.20 1.24
CA GLY A 241 -20.79 -1.33 1.27
C GLY A 241 -20.36 -2.51 0.41
N GLU A 242 -19.79 -2.26 -0.77
CA GLU A 242 -19.30 -3.31 -1.65
C GLU A 242 -18.01 -3.97 -1.08
N VAL A 243 -17.13 -3.18 -0.49
CA VAL A 243 -15.95 -3.72 0.23
C VAL A 243 -16.39 -4.61 1.40
N ASP A 244 -17.40 -4.19 2.19
CA ASP A 244 -17.94 -5.00 3.29
C ASP A 244 -18.53 -6.33 2.79
N ARG A 245 -19.16 -6.36 1.61
CA ARG A 245 -19.67 -7.58 0.97
C ARG A 245 -18.55 -8.53 0.53
N VAL A 246 -17.55 -8.01 -0.16
CA VAL A 246 -16.45 -8.81 -0.73
C VAL A 246 -15.50 -9.33 0.35
N ILE A 247 -15.29 -8.57 1.44
CA ILE A 247 -14.42 -8.98 2.54
C ILE A 247 -15.07 -9.95 3.53
N ALA A 248 -16.39 -10.16 3.44
CA ALA A 248 -17.13 -11.01 4.38
C ALA A 248 -16.51 -12.41 4.61
N PRO A 249 -16.03 -13.14 3.58
CA PRO A 249 -15.34 -14.41 3.78
C PRO A 249 -14.05 -14.32 4.61
N PHE A 250 -13.44 -13.14 4.67
CA PHE A 250 -12.20 -12.85 5.36
C PHE A 250 -12.41 -12.04 6.65
N ALA A 251 -13.65 -11.94 7.15
CA ALA A 251 -14.00 -11.11 8.32
C ALA A 251 -13.16 -11.47 9.56
N THR A 252 -12.97 -12.76 9.84
CA THR A 252 -12.15 -13.20 10.97
C THR A 252 -10.70 -12.73 10.88
N ALA A 253 -10.10 -12.79 9.67
CA ALA A 253 -8.74 -12.31 9.45
C ALA A 253 -8.67 -10.78 9.60
N ARG A 254 -9.66 -10.05 9.08
CA ARG A 254 -9.80 -8.59 9.24
C ARG A 254 -9.88 -8.20 10.72
N ASP A 255 -10.75 -8.86 11.48
CA ASP A 255 -10.99 -8.55 12.91
C ASP A 255 -9.74 -8.85 13.75
N ARG A 256 -8.99 -9.89 13.43
CA ARG A 256 -7.68 -10.16 14.04
C ARG A 256 -6.64 -9.09 13.72
N LEU A 257 -6.57 -8.62 12.48
CA LEU A 257 -5.66 -7.53 12.13
C LEU A 257 -6.05 -6.21 12.79
N ASP A 258 -7.34 -5.96 13.02
CA ASP A 258 -7.85 -4.77 13.74
C ASP A 258 -7.40 -4.74 15.21
N THR A 259 -7.03 -5.88 15.82
CA THR A 259 -6.45 -5.93 17.17
C THR A 259 -5.04 -5.30 17.25
N ILE A 260 -4.35 -5.14 16.11
CA ILE A 260 -3.00 -4.59 16.07
C ILE A 260 -3.04 -3.08 16.33
N THR A 261 -2.30 -2.61 17.31
CA THR A 261 -2.22 -1.19 17.64
C THR A 261 -1.93 -0.33 16.40
N GLY A 262 -2.85 0.59 16.09
CA GLY A 262 -2.77 1.50 14.95
C GLY A 262 -3.31 0.93 13.62
N VAL A 263 -3.79 -0.31 13.61
CA VAL A 263 -4.49 -0.92 12.47
C VAL A 263 -5.98 -0.90 12.79
N GLY A 264 -6.76 -0.05 12.11
CA GLY A 264 -8.22 -0.07 12.21
C GLY A 264 -8.85 -0.89 11.08
N LYS A 265 -10.17 -1.13 11.16
CA LYS A 265 -10.94 -1.95 10.20
C LYS A 265 -10.58 -1.68 8.73
N ARG A 266 -10.59 -0.40 8.31
CA ARG A 266 -10.25 -0.01 6.92
C ARG A 266 -8.81 -0.31 6.54
N ALA A 267 -7.88 -0.19 7.49
CA ALA A 267 -6.49 -0.53 7.25
C ALA A 267 -6.31 -2.05 7.11
N ALA A 268 -6.98 -2.84 7.94
CA ALA A 268 -7.00 -4.30 7.86
C ALA A 268 -7.55 -4.78 6.50
N GLU A 269 -8.63 -4.19 6.01
CA GLU A 269 -9.19 -4.44 4.67
C GLU A 269 -8.16 -4.21 3.56
N CYS A 270 -7.47 -3.05 3.61
CA CYS A 270 -6.43 -2.72 2.63
C CYS A 270 -5.22 -3.68 2.74
N ILE A 271 -4.82 -4.08 3.95
CA ILE A 271 -3.72 -5.03 4.15
C ILE A 271 -4.10 -6.39 3.55
N ILE A 272 -5.28 -6.93 3.87
CA ILE A 272 -5.78 -8.19 3.30
C ILE A 272 -5.84 -8.12 1.77
N ALA A 273 -6.35 -7.02 1.21
CA ALA A 273 -6.40 -6.81 -0.23
C ALA A 273 -5.03 -6.88 -0.91
N GLU A 274 -3.96 -6.47 -0.21
CA GLU A 274 -2.62 -6.45 -0.77
C GLU A 274 -1.82 -7.73 -0.53
N ILE A 275 -1.97 -8.40 0.63
CA ILE A 275 -1.17 -9.59 0.96
C ILE A 275 -1.96 -10.90 0.94
N GLY A 276 -3.31 -10.83 0.89
CA GLY A 276 -4.16 -12.00 1.09
C GLY A 276 -4.20 -12.44 2.55
N VAL A 277 -4.80 -13.62 2.78
CA VAL A 277 -4.87 -14.27 4.10
C VAL A 277 -4.04 -15.54 4.18
N ASP A 278 -3.70 -16.13 3.04
CA ASP A 278 -2.88 -17.34 2.94
C ASP A 278 -1.39 -16.98 3.02
N MET A 279 -0.82 -17.14 4.20
CA MET A 279 0.59 -16.83 4.44
C MET A 279 1.55 -17.95 3.97
N THR A 280 1.08 -19.08 3.47
CA THR A 280 1.95 -20.11 2.86
C THR A 280 2.67 -19.58 1.61
N ARG A 281 2.10 -18.56 0.97
CA ARG A 281 2.70 -17.80 -0.15
C ARG A 281 3.97 -17.04 0.24
N PHE A 282 4.15 -16.75 1.53
CA PHE A 282 5.31 -16.06 2.08
C PHE A 282 5.96 -16.95 3.16
N PRO A 283 7.01 -17.72 2.84
CA PRO A 283 7.60 -18.70 3.75
C PRO A 283 8.03 -18.15 5.11
N SER A 284 8.22 -16.83 5.22
CA SER A 284 8.47 -16.13 6.48
C SER A 284 8.04 -14.67 6.40
N ALA A 285 7.89 -14.02 7.56
CA ALA A 285 7.65 -12.59 7.66
C ALA A 285 8.72 -11.76 6.92
N ALA A 286 9.97 -12.24 6.85
CA ALA A 286 11.04 -11.59 6.12
C ALA A 286 10.82 -11.62 4.60
N HIS A 287 10.27 -12.72 4.05
CA HIS A 287 9.90 -12.80 2.64
C HIS A 287 8.77 -11.82 2.30
N LEU A 288 7.74 -11.74 3.15
CA LEU A 288 6.65 -10.76 2.99
C LEU A 288 7.19 -9.33 3.03
N ALA A 289 8.04 -8.99 4.00
CA ALA A 289 8.61 -7.65 4.14
C ALA A 289 9.53 -7.28 2.96
N SER A 290 10.28 -8.25 2.43
CA SER A 290 11.12 -8.08 1.23
C SER A 290 10.27 -7.84 -0.02
N TRP A 291 9.22 -8.64 -0.22
CA TRP A 291 8.28 -8.48 -1.32
C TRP A 291 7.56 -7.12 -1.26
N ALA A 292 7.12 -6.71 -0.07
CA ALA A 292 6.48 -5.41 0.14
C ALA A 292 7.41 -4.21 -0.06
N GLY A 293 8.73 -4.44 -0.20
CA GLY A 293 9.72 -3.37 -0.30
C GLY A 293 9.93 -2.60 1.02
N MET A 294 9.56 -3.21 2.15
CA MET A 294 9.68 -2.57 3.47
C MET A 294 11.04 -2.80 4.15
N CYS A 295 11.87 -3.65 3.57
CA CYS A 295 13.24 -3.89 4.07
C CYS A 295 14.19 -2.77 3.65
N PRO A 296 15.16 -2.37 4.50
CA PRO A 296 16.20 -1.44 4.11
C PRO A 296 17.07 -2.06 3.01
N GLY A 297 17.42 -1.27 1.99
CA GLY A 297 18.35 -1.69 0.96
C GLY A 297 19.76 -1.83 1.53
N ASN A 298 20.40 -2.99 1.36
CA ASN A 298 21.80 -3.20 1.71
C ASN A 298 22.67 -2.80 0.52
N ASN A 299 22.92 -1.51 0.35
CA ASN A 299 23.80 -1.00 -0.69
C ASN A 299 25.18 -0.73 -0.06
N ILE A 300 26.00 -1.79 0.00
CA ILE A 300 27.39 -1.73 0.51
C ILE A 300 28.33 -2.06 -0.64
N THR A 301 29.26 -1.17 -0.92
CA THR A 301 30.30 -1.36 -1.95
C THR A 301 31.63 -1.00 -1.34
N GLY A 302 32.60 -1.94 -1.38
CA GLY A 302 33.94 -1.74 -0.79
C GLY A 302 33.91 -1.36 0.68
N GLY A 303 33.04 -2.01 1.48
CA GLY A 303 32.88 -1.73 2.92
C GLY A 303 32.14 -0.42 3.24
N LYS A 304 31.81 0.42 2.25
CA LYS A 304 31.10 1.70 2.47
C LYS A 304 29.59 1.53 2.22
N ARG A 305 28.79 1.87 3.23
CA ARG A 305 27.31 1.90 3.12
C ARG A 305 26.89 3.15 2.33
N ARG A 306 26.33 2.95 1.12
CA ARG A 306 25.89 4.06 0.25
C ARG A 306 24.47 4.54 0.57
N SER A 307 23.51 3.65 0.76
CA SER A 307 22.12 4.02 1.04
C SER A 307 21.41 2.95 1.87
N GLY A 308 20.58 3.38 2.82
CA GLY A 308 19.63 2.53 3.54
C GLY A 308 18.18 2.72 3.06
N LYS A 309 17.97 3.30 1.86
CA LYS A 309 16.63 3.48 1.29
C LYS A 309 16.00 2.12 1.04
N THR A 310 14.70 1.99 1.34
CA THR A 310 13.91 0.81 0.99
C THR A 310 13.85 0.64 -0.52
N ARG A 311 13.70 -0.62 -0.97
CA ARG A 311 13.49 -0.92 -2.39
C ARG A 311 12.09 -0.49 -2.83
N ASP A 312 11.90 -0.36 -4.15
CA ASP A 312 10.56 -0.26 -4.71
C ASP A 312 9.78 -1.55 -4.40
N GLY A 313 8.57 -1.41 -3.93
CA GLY A 313 7.70 -2.52 -3.55
C GLY A 313 6.24 -2.15 -3.73
N ASN A 314 5.35 -2.79 -2.98
CA ASN A 314 3.93 -2.48 -3.04
C ASN A 314 3.63 -1.11 -2.40
N ARG A 315 3.45 -0.10 -3.26
CA ARG A 315 3.19 1.28 -2.83
C ARG A 315 1.94 1.40 -1.97
N TRP A 316 0.86 0.67 -2.31
CA TRP A 316 -0.41 0.74 -1.59
C TRP A 316 -0.27 0.23 -0.17
N LEU A 317 0.39 -0.92 -0.02
CA LEU A 317 0.70 -1.50 1.28
C LEU A 317 1.64 -0.60 2.10
N GLY A 318 2.69 -0.06 1.48
CA GLY A 318 3.63 0.85 2.14
C GLY A 318 2.96 2.11 2.69
N GLU A 319 2.03 2.69 1.94
CA GLU A 319 1.30 3.88 2.37
C GLU A 319 0.36 3.59 3.55
N ILE A 320 -0.40 2.47 3.51
CA ILE A 320 -1.30 2.13 4.62
C ILE A 320 -0.52 1.77 5.89
N LEU A 321 0.58 1.02 5.78
CA LEU A 321 1.43 0.69 6.91
C LEU A 321 2.07 1.92 7.55
N ASN A 322 2.44 2.93 6.76
CA ASN A 322 2.91 4.21 7.29
C ASN A 322 1.81 4.94 8.06
N GLN A 323 0.57 4.94 7.58
CA GLN A 323 -0.57 5.53 8.29
C GLN A 323 -0.84 4.77 9.60
N CYS A 324 -0.82 3.44 9.58
CA CYS A 324 -0.93 2.61 10.78
C CYS A 324 0.16 2.90 11.80
N ALA A 325 1.41 3.07 11.35
CA ALA A 325 2.54 3.41 12.22
C ALA A 325 2.37 4.79 12.89
N LEU A 326 1.81 5.77 12.16
CA LEU A 326 1.49 7.08 12.73
C LEU A 326 0.32 6.98 13.71
N GLY A 327 -0.72 6.20 13.42
CA GLY A 327 -1.81 5.91 14.36
C GLY A 327 -1.30 5.23 15.63
N ALA A 328 -0.47 4.20 15.49
CA ALA A 328 0.15 3.53 16.63
C ALA A 328 0.99 4.47 17.50
N SER A 329 1.68 5.45 16.90
CA SER A 329 2.49 6.43 17.64
C SER A 329 1.68 7.34 18.56
N GLN A 330 0.37 7.45 18.35
CA GLN A 330 -0.57 8.25 19.17
C GLN A 330 -1.20 7.44 20.32
N THR A 331 -1.06 6.11 20.30
CA THR A 331 -1.64 5.23 21.31
C THR A 331 -0.69 5.14 22.51
N ARG A 332 -1.18 5.45 23.71
CA ARG A 332 -0.34 5.44 24.93
C ARG A 332 -0.04 4.00 25.36
N ASP A 333 1.07 3.84 26.06
CA ASP A 333 1.48 2.62 26.78
C ASP A 333 1.56 1.34 25.93
N THR A 334 1.84 1.47 24.63
CA THR A 334 1.96 0.35 23.70
C THR A 334 3.39 0.15 23.20
N TYR A 335 3.71 -1.09 22.83
CA TYR A 335 5.00 -1.46 22.26
C TYR A 335 5.34 -0.66 20.98
N LEU A 336 4.37 -0.54 20.05
CA LEU A 336 4.61 0.14 18.78
C LEU A 336 4.80 1.65 18.95
N ALA A 337 4.10 2.28 19.91
CA ALA A 337 4.32 3.68 20.26
C ALA A 337 5.73 3.89 20.86
N ALA A 338 6.12 3.05 21.82
CA ALA A 338 7.46 3.09 22.41
C ALA A 338 8.56 2.90 21.35
N GLN A 339 8.38 1.96 20.43
CA GLN A 339 9.28 1.74 19.29
C GLN A 339 9.39 2.98 18.41
N PHE A 340 8.25 3.60 18.06
CA PHE A 340 8.23 4.80 17.22
C PHE A 340 9.00 5.96 17.85
N TRP A 341 8.71 6.28 19.10
CA TRP A 341 9.33 7.42 19.79
C TRP A 341 10.83 7.21 20.04
N ARG A 342 11.25 5.97 20.38
CA ARG A 342 12.65 5.58 20.50
C ARG A 342 13.39 5.74 19.17
N LEU A 343 12.81 5.25 18.06
CA LEU A 343 13.42 5.34 16.73
C LEU A 343 13.44 6.78 16.20
N LYS A 344 12.37 7.55 16.43
CA LYS A 344 12.26 8.96 16.01
C LYS A 344 13.41 9.81 16.50
N ARG A 345 13.84 9.62 17.76
CA ARG A 345 15.00 10.34 18.36
C ARG A 345 16.30 10.06 17.60
N ARG A 346 16.49 8.84 17.08
CA ARG A 346 17.73 8.39 16.46
C ARG A 346 17.78 8.61 14.95
N ILE A 347 16.67 8.33 14.24
CA ILE A 347 16.65 8.27 12.76
C ILE A 347 15.63 9.23 12.12
N GLY A 348 14.92 10.01 12.93
CA GLY A 348 13.91 10.98 12.48
C GLY A 348 12.54 10.36 12.19
N HIS A 349 11.52 11.23 12.07
CA HIS A 349 10.11 10.87 11.99
C HIS A 349 9.77 9.92 10.82
N LYS A 350 10.16 10.29 9.59
CA LYS A 350 9.81 9.52 8.38
C LYS A 350 10.39 8.10 8.40
N LYS A 351 11.66 7.96 8.82
CA LYS A 351 12.31 6.66 8.90
C LYS A 351 11.76 5.80 10.04
N ALA A 352 11.37 6.43 11.18
CA ALA A 352 10.72 5.75 12.28
C ALA A 352 9.34 5.18 11.85
N ALA A 353 8.54 5.95 11.11
CA ALA A 353 7.25 5.47 10.58
C ALA A 353 7.43 4.24 9.68
N VAL A 354 8.38 4.26 8.76
CA VAL A 354 8.67 3.10 7.89
C VAL A 354 9.13 1.88 8.70
N ALA A 355 9.97 2.08 9.74
CA ALA A 355 10.44 0.98 10.56
C ALA A 355 9.33 0.36 11.44
N VAL A 356 8.42 1.18 11.97
CA VAL A 356 7.24 0.69 12.70
C VAL A 356 6.24 0.04 11.74
N GLY A 357 6.03 0.60 10.54
CA GLY A 357 5.24 -0.04 9.49
C GLY A 357 5.77 -1.42 9.09
N HIS A 358 7.09 -1.59 9.01
CA HIS A 358 7.72 -2.91 8.84
C HIS A 358 7.37 -3.85 10.02
N SER A 359 7.44 -3.37 11.26
CA SER A 359 7.08 -4.19 12.43
C SER A 359 5.60 -4.58 12.40
N ILE A 360 4.70 -3.68 12.02
CA ILE A 360 3.27 -3.98 11.82
C ILE A 360 3.09 -5.08 10.77
N LEU A 361 3.80 -5.00 9.64
CA LEU A 361 3.71 -6.02 8.59
C LEU A 361 4.18 -7.41 9.07
N VAL A 362 5.26 -7.45 9.85
CA VAL A 362 5.74 -8.67 10.49
C VAL A 362 4.69 -9.24 11.46
N ILE A 363 4.06 -8.38 12.27
CA ILE A 363 2.97 -8.77 13.18
C ILE A 363 1.78 -9.31 12.38
N CYS A 364 1.38 -8.65 11.27
CA CYS A 364 0.31 -9.14 10.40
C CYS A 364 0.59 -10.57 9.91
N TRP A 365 1.84 -10.85 9.47
CA TRP A 365 2.23 -12.19 9.06
C TRP A 365 2.04 -13.22 10.19
N HIS A 366 2.48 -12.91 11.41
CA HIS A 366 2.32 -13.82 12.56
C HIS A 366 0.86 -14.01 12.96
N VAL A 367 0.07 -12.94 13.00
CA VAL A 367 -1.37 -12.97 13.33
C VAL A 367 -2.13 -13.85 12.34
N LEU A 368 -1.88 -13.70 11.05
CA LEU A 368 -2.53 -14.49 9.99
C LEU A 368 -2.03 -15.93 9.96
N THR A 369 -0.73 -16.17 10.13
CA THR A 369 -0.15 -17.54 10.13
C THR A 369 -0.63 -18.35 11.33
N ASN A 370 -0.64 -17.76 12.52
CA ASN A 370 -0.98 -18.46 13.75
C ASN A 370 -2.48 -18.41 14.09
N ASN A 371 -3.26 -17.70 13.28
CA ASN A 371 -4.69 -17.51 13.50
C ASN A 371 -5.04 -16.99 14.91
N CYS A 372 -4.27 -16.04 15.44
CA CYS A 372 -4.42 -15.48 16.78
C CYS A 372 -4.54 -13.96 16.76
N ASP A 373 -5.09 -13.38 17.81
CA ASP A 373 -5.14 -11.94 18.01
C ASP A 373 -3.75 -11.39 18.41
N TYR A 374 -3.53 -10.12 18.09
CA TYR A 374 -2.32 -9.44 18.54
C TYR A 374 -2.36 -9.18 20.03
N GLN A 375 -1.24 -9.47 20.69
CA GLN A 375 -1.02 -9.14 22.10
C GLN A 375 0.09 -8.10 22.21
N ASP A 376 -0.26 -6.93 22.77
CA ASP A 376 0.72 -5.84 22.92
C ASP A 376 1.77 -6.20 23.99
N LEU A 377 3.03 -5.99 23.67
CA LEU A 377 4.16 -6.32 24.54
C LEU A 377 4.42 -5.26 25.63
N GLY A 378 3.68 -4.15 25.59
CA GLY A 378 3.80 -3.02 26.50
C GLY A 378 4.92 -2.05 26.14
N SER A 379 4.81 -0.82 26.66
CA SER A 379 5.77 0.26 26.42
C SER A 379 7.13 0.02 27.05
N ASP A 380 7.19 -0.77 28.09
CA ASP A 380 8.39 -1.11 28.89
C ASP A 380 9.21 -2.28 28.30
N TRP A 381 8.71 -2.92 27.22
CA TRP A 381 9.36 -4.08 26.61
C TRP A 381 10.84 -3.84 26.26
N PHE A 382 11.16 -2.67 25.75
CA PHE A 382 12.54 -2.33 25.39
C PHE A 382 13.42 -2.14 26.62
N THR A 383 12.85 -1.64 27.72
CA THR A 383 13.56 -1.45 28.98
C THR A 383 13.80 -2.79 29.68
N ARG A 384 12.78 -3.67 29.71
CA ARG A 384 12.89 -5.02 30.29
C ARG A 384 13.93 -5.90 29.60
N ARG A 385 14.16 -5.72 28.30
CA ARG A 385 15.17 -6.46 27.53
C ARG A 385 16.55 -5.83 27.55
N THR A 386 16.69 -4.64 28.08
CA THR A 386 18.00 -4.01 28.23
C THR A 386 18.70 -4.67 29.40
N ASP A 387 19.87 -5.24 29.14
CA ASP A 387 20.77 -5.72 30.18
C ASP A 387 21.07 -4.53 31.12
N GLN A 388 20.52 -4.58 32.33
CA GLN A 388 20.59 -3.47 33.28
C GLN A 388 22.05 -3.10 33.62
N ASP A 389 22.91 -4.10 33.69
CA ASP A 389 24.33 -3.89 33.99
C ASP A 389 25.02 -3.19 32.82
N LYS A 390 24.82 -3.65 31.59
CA LYS A 390 25.35 -2.96 30.39
C LYS A 390 24.81 -1.55 30.22
N HIS A 391 23.53 -1.34 30.55
CA HIS A 391 22.94 0.01 30.47
C HIS A 391 23.52 0.94 31.53
N ARG A 392 23.67 0.46 32.76
CA ARG A 392 24.37 1.18 33.86
C ARG A 392 25.78 1.55 33.43
N ASP A 393 26.55 0.58 32.94
CA ASP A 393 27.94 0.79 32.55
C ASP A 393 28.08 1.80 31.40
N HIS A 394 27.15 1.77 30.46
CA HIS A 394 27.08 2.77 29.39
C HIS A 394 26.78 4.18 29.90
N LEU A 395 25.87 4.34 30.89
CA LEU A 395 25.59 5.63 31.52
C LEU A 395 26.77 6.14 32.32
N ILE A 396 27.49 5.26 33.04
CA ILE A 396 28.71 5.60 33.75
C ILE A 396 29.75 6.15 32.78
N ASN A 397 30.02 5.43 31.67
CA ASN A 397 30.96 5.87 30.66
C ASN A 397 30.59 7.22 30.06
N GLN A 398 29.31 7.46 29.76
CA GLN A 398 28.87 8.76 29.25
C GLN A 398 29.09 9.91 30.23
N LEU A 399 28.87 9.68 31.53
CA LEU A 399 29.14 10.70 32.56
C LEU A 399 30.62 10.93 32.72
N GLN A 400 31.46 9.89 32.66
CA GLN A 400 32.91 10.00 32.71
C GLN A 400 33.48 10.76 31.50
N ASP A 401 32.95 10.51 30.29
CA ASP A 401 33.31 11.24 29.05
C ASP A 401 32.97 12.73 29.15
N LEU A 402 31.93 13.08 29.93
CA LEU A 402 31.58 14.48 30.27
C LEU A 402 32.41 15.08 31.41
N GLY A 403 33.38 14.33 31.97
CA GLY A 403 34.27 14.79 33.02
C GLY A 403 33.76 14.60 34.45
N TYR A 404 32.68 13.80 34.66
CA TYR A 404 32.15 13.56 36.01
C TYR A 404 32.69 12.27 36.61
N GLY A 405 33.08 12.32 37.87
CA GLY A 405 33.33 11.15 38.70
C GLY A 405 32.00 10.52 39.14
N VAL A 406 31.77 9.24 38.83
CA VAL A 406 30.49 8.57 39.11
C VAL A 406 30.65 7.58 40.25
N ASN A 407 29.93 7.80 41.37
CA ASN A 407 29.78 6.84 42.45
C ASN A 407 28.33 6.33 42.52
N LEU A 408 28.14 5.02 42.43
CA LEU A 408 26.82 4.39 42.49
C LEU A 408 26.58 3.76 43.85
N THR A 409 25.47 4.14 44.48
CA THR A 409 24.96 3.48 45.68
C THR A 409 23.69 2.73 45.30
N LYS A 410 23.65 1.42 45.53
CA LYS A 410 22.45 0.61 45.28
C LYS A 410 21.40 0.99 46.33
N VAL A 411 20.29 1.55 45.90
CA VAL A 411 19.13 1.78 46.77
C VAL A 411 18.36 0.48 46.85
N ALA A 412 18.01 0.06 48.05
CA ALA A 412 17.31 -1.22 48.35
C ALA A 412 15.91 -1.24 47.76
#